data_498446086bcf9a9f39854e326f2b18a4
#
_entry.id   498446086bcf9a9f39854e326f2b18a4
#
_cell.length_a   1.000
_cell.length_b   1.000
_cell.length_c   1.000
_cell.angle_alpha   90.00
_cell.angle_beta   90.00
_cell.angle_gamma   90.00
#
_symmetry.space_group_name_H-M   'P 1'
#
loop_
_entity.id
_entity.type
_entity.pdbx_description
1 polymer ?
#
loop_
_entity_poly.entity_id
_entity_poly.type
_entity_poly.pdbx_seq_one_letter_code
_entity_poly.pdbx_strand_id
1 'polypeptide(L)'
;MHQPISRADTARAVVTSLSSRSLAPKFLLYSHDTVGLGNIRRTLLLSDVLGGQYPAASLLIVTGSPMIHAFRIPPRTDYIKLPCLTRRDADQYAPAYLRAPRAEIVDIRRGVLERAILGFAPDLMIVDKRTGGIDGELIEPLRELRRRRMPTKIVLGIRDILDAPHATRLSLRRARDMRTIARYYDEVWIYGEPSIFDAVSEYGFPPDVARKTRYCGYLKRPRLPLQPHDGPPRVLVTTGGGEDGTELIQTYLEGLLALPRSVALHTTVVFGPHMARHTRAGLLQRFGALTDVTFVDFEPDLAPRYAAADVVVSMAGYNTVCELLSCALRGVLVPRSKPVAEQLLRARMFAARGLFDVVEPDDLRPDRLLATVLAALQRPAPQFPIDLDGVPRIQGRVSELLGQLDS
;
A
#
# COMPACT_ATOMS: atom_id res chain seq x y z
N MET A 1 24.43 -21.99 51.57
CA MET A 1 24.73 -20.55 51.77
C MET A 1 24.36 -19.78 50.53
N HIS A 2 23.19 -19.14 50.52
CA HIS A 2 22.77 -18.25 49.46
C HIS A 2 23.20 -16.82 49.84
N GLN A 3 24.08 -16.20 49.05
CA GLN A 3 24.37 -14.79 49.18
C GLN A 3 23.21 -13.97 48.62
N PRO A 4 22.77 -12.89 49.29
CA PRO A 4 21.73 -12.01 48.76
C PRO A 4 22.32 -11.12 47.64
N ILE A 5 21.65 -11.13 46.50
CA ILE A 5 21.97 -10.22 45.37
C ILE A 5 21.76 -8.77 45.84
N SER A 6 22.79 -7.96 45.73
CA SER A 6 22.80 -6.55 46.15
C SER A 6 21.76 -5.72 45.35
N ARG A 7 21.07 -4.78 46.01
CA ARG A 7 20.18 -3.79 45.37
C ARG A 7 20.91 -2.95 44.29
N ALA A 8 22.22 -2.82 44.35
CA ALA A 8 23.04 -2.15 43.36
C ALA A 8 23.12 -2.95 42.03
N ASP A 9 23.14 -4.30 42.12
CA ASP A 9 23.18 -5.15 40.91
C ASP A 9 21.83 -5.17 40.18
N THR A 10 20.73 -5.06 40.92
CA THR A 10 19.38 -4.98 40.35
C THR A 10 19.17 -3.63 39.63
N ALA A 11 19.65 -2.52 40.20
CA ALA A 11 19.58 -1.20 39.58
C ALA A 11 20.47 -1.10 38.34
N ARG A 12 21.69 -1.71 38.37
CA ARG A 12 22.58 -1.76 37.22
C ARG A 12 22.02 -2.63 36.08
N ALA A 13 21.38 -3.77 36.38
CA ALA A 13 20.71 -4.62 35.41
C ALA A 13 19.50 -3.92 34.77
N VAL A 14 18.73 -3.13 35.55
CA VAL A 14 17.60 -2.34 35.04
C VAL A 14 18.09 -1.19 34.14
N VAL A 15 19.15 -0.48 34.52
CA VAL A 15 19.74 0.60 33.70
C VAL A 15 20.34 0.04 32.40
N THR A 16 21.02 -1.13 32.47
CA THR A 16 21.58 -1.79 31.28
C THR A 16 20.47 -2.32 30.36
N SER A 17 19.32 -2.77 30.90
CA SER A 17 18.18 -3.22 30.10
C SER A 17 17.44 -2.07 29.41
N LEU A 18 17.40 -0.87 29.98
CA LEU A 18 16.80 0.31 29.38
C LEU A 18 17.64 0.85 28.21
N SER A 19 18.97 0.87 28.34
CA SER A 19 19.87 1.29 27.25
C SER A 19 19.93 0.29 26.09
N SER A 20 19.63 -1.00 26.31
CA SER A 20 19.63 -2.02 25.27
C SER A 20 18.35 -2.03 24.44
N ARG A 21 17.22 -1.50 24.93
CA ARG A 21 15.95 -1.44 24.19
C ARG A 21 16.03 -0.48 23.00
N SER A 22 16.72 0.63 23.09
CA SER A 22 16.87 1.60 22.00
C SER A 22 17.75 1.08 20.86
N LEU A 23 18.61 0.09 21.13
CA LEU A 23 19.53 -0.48 20.14
C LEU A 23 18.93 -1.63 19.31
N ALA A 24 17.87 -2.28 19.77
CA ALA A 24 17.22 -3.41 19.10
C ALA A 24 15.69 -3.31 19.20
N PRO A 25 15.06 -2.30 18.59
CA PRO A 25 13.62 -2.10 18.69
C PRO A 25 12.83 -3.22 18.02
N LYS A 26 11.61 -3.46 18.51
CA LYS A 26 10.66 -4.40 17.96
C LYS A 26 9.55 -3.66 17.21
N PHE A 27 9.39 -3.94 15.94
CA PHE A 27 8.35 -3.35 15.09
C PHE A 27 7.31 -4.39 14.71
N LEU A 28 6.03 -4.09 14.95
CA LEU A 28 4.92 -4.90 14.45
C LEU A 28 4.15 -4.11 13.40
N LEU A 29 4.00 -4.67 12.20
CA LEU A 29 3.24 -4.07 11.12
C LEU A 29 2.00 -4.93 10.84
N TYR A 30 0.81 -4.34 11.02
CA TYR A 30 -0.45 -5.03 10.73
C TYR A 30 -1.04 -4.55 9.41
N SER A 31 -1.35 -5.51 8.54
CA SER A 31 -2.01 -5.29 7.25
C SER A 31 -3.22 -6.20 7.13
N HIS A 32 -4.43 -5.61 7.12
CA HIS A 32 -5.67 -6.39 7.12
C HIS A 32 -5.88 -7.23 5.85
N ASP A 33 -5.28 -6.86 4.74
CA ASP A 33 -5.39 -7.35 3.36
C ASP A 33 -6.48 -8.40 3.09
N THR A 34 -7.43 -8.02 2.26
CA THR A 34 -8.51 -8.92 1.82
C THR A 34 -8.50 -9.11 0.31
N VAL A 35 -8.10 -8.07 -0.41
CA VAL A 35 -8.09 -8.00 -1.87
C VAL A 35 -7.00 -7.02 -2.30
N GLY A 36 -6.34 -7.32 -3.40
CA GLY A 36 -5.30 -6.49 -3.99
C GLY A 36 -3.95 -6.58 -3.27
N LEU A 37 -2.94 -5.94 -3.86
CA LEU A 37 -1.55 -5.99 -3.38
C LEU A 37 -1.12 -4.70 -2.66
N GLY A 38 -2.02 -3.72 -2.56
CA GLY A 38 -1.65 -2.36 -2.17
C GLY A 38 -1.12 -2.24 -0.74
N ASN A 39 -1.79 -2.87 0.21
CA ASN A 39 -1.42 -2.75 1.61
C ASN A 39 -0.15 -3.57 1.89
N ILE A 40 -0.09 -4.84 1.45
CA ILE A 40 1.09 -5.68 1.70
C ILE A 40 2.36 -5.11 1.07
N ARG A 41 2.31 -4.55 -0.14
CA ARG A 41 3.46 -3.91 -0.78
C ARG A 41 3.93 -2.66 -0.02
N ARG A 42 3.02 -1.92 0.60
CA ARG A 42 3.34 -0.79 1.47
C ARG A 42 3.96 -1.25 2.79
N THR A 43 3.38 -2.28 3.39
CA THR A 43 3.88 -2.89 4.63
C THR A 43 5.31 -3.43 4.45
N LEU A 44 5.57 -4.13 3.34
CA LEU A 44 6.91 -4.63 3.01
C LEU A 44 7.92 -3.50 2.79
N LEU A 45 7.53 -2.41 2.10
CA LEU A 45 8.39 -1.24 1.97
C LEU A 45 8.76 -0.64 3.33
N LEU A 46 7.76 -0.43 4.21
CA LEU A 46 8.01 0.11 5.54
C LEU A 46 8.87 -0.83 6.39
N SER A 47 8.66 -2.14 6.27
CA SER A 47 9.50 -3.13 6.95
C SER A 47 10.95 -3.08 6.49
N ASP A 48 11.20 -2.98 5.17
CA ASP A 48 12.54 -2.85 4.61
C ASP A 48 13.24 -1.56 5.07
N VAL A 49 12.53 -0.44 5.02
CA VAL A 49 13.01 0.88 5.47
C VAL A 49 13.40 0.86 6.95
N LEU A 50 12.53 0.31 7.80
CA LEU A 50 12.79 0.23 9.25
C LEU A 50 13.92 -0.74 9.57
N GLY A 51 13.99 -1.89 8.87
CA GLY A 51 15.10 -2.84 9.01
C GLY A 51 16.44 -2.26 8.56
N GLY A 52 16.43 -1.38 7.56
CA GLY A 52 17.63 -0.64 7.12
C GLY A 52 18.08 0.42 8.14
N GLN A 53 17.12 1.16 8.71
CA GLN A 53 17.39 2.20 9.71
C GLN A 53 17.87 1.63 11.05
N TYR A 54 17.31 0.48 11.46
CA TYR A 54 17.61 -0.21 12.72
C TYR A 54 18.14 -1.62 12.46
N PRO A 55 19.44 -1.79 12.17
CA PRO A 55 20.01 -3.09 11.81
C PRO A 55 19.88 -4.18 12.87
N ALA A 56 19.67 -3.83 14.13
CA ALA A 56 19.43 -4.77 15.23
C ALA A 56 17.94 -5.04 15.50
N ALA A 57 17.02 -4.37 14.79
CA ALA A 57 15.58 -4.51 15.01
C ALA A 57 15.05 -5.91 14.68
N SER A 58 13.96 -6.28 15.35
CA SER A 58 13.11 -7.41 14.99
C SER A 58 11.79 -6.90 14.42
N LEU A 59 11.42 -7.38 13.23
CA LEU A 59 10.21 -6.95 12.55
C LEU A 59 9.24 -8.12 12.40
N LEU A 60 7.99 -7.91 12.80
CA LEU A 60 6.91 -8.89 12.66
C LEU A 60 5.76 -8.30 11.84
N ILE A 61 5.48 -8.90 10.70
CA ILE A 61 4.31 -8.55 9.89
C ILE A 61 3.16 -9.50 10.25
N VAL A 62 1.98 -8.96 10.57
CA VAL A 62 0.76 -9.74 10.73
C VAL A 62 -0.20 -9.34 9.60
N THR A 63 -0.49 -10.27 8.70
CA THR A 63 -1.21 -9.95 7.47
C THR A 63 -2.28 -10.96 7.10
N GLY A 64 -3.38 -10.45 6.51
CA GLY A 64 -4.40 -11.28 5.84
C GLY A 64 -4.07 -11.59 4.37
N SER A 65 -2.99 -11.04 3.80
CA SER A 65 -2.69 -11.17 2.37
C SER A 65 -2.42 -12.62 1.95
N PRO A 66 -3.17 -13.16 0.97
CA PRO A 66 -2.86 -14.48 0.42
C PRO A 66 -1.56 -14.50 -0.38
N MET A 67 -1.03 -13.32 -0.74
CA MET A 67 0.11 -13.17 -1.64
C MET A 67 1.43 -12.87 -0.92
N ILE A 68 1.46 -12.89 0.42
CA ILE A 68 2.68 -12.55 1.18
C ILE A 68 3.88 -13.42 0.75
N HIS A 69 3.66 -14.70 0.49
CA HIS A 69 4.69 -15.65 0.07
C HIS A 69 5.24 -15.42 -1.35
N ALA A 70 4.56 -14.61 -2.18
CA ALA A 70 5.00 -14.27 -3.52
C ALA A 70 6.00 -13.09 -3.54
N PHE A 71 6.19 -12.43 -2.43
CA PHE A 71 7.12 -11.31 -2.30
C PHE A 71 8.39 -11.72 -1.54
N ARG A 72 9.49 -11.04 -1.87
CA ARG A 72 10.70 -11.13 -1.06
C ARG A 72 10.45 -10.48 0.30
N ILE A 73 10.65 -11.24 1.37
CA ILE A 73 10.56 -10.73 2.74
C ILE A 73 11.85 -9.99 3.07
N PRO A 74 11.79 -8.76 3.61
CA PRO A 74 12.97 -8.02 4.03
C PRO A 74 13.79 -8.76 5.10
N PRO A 75 15.09 -8.53 5.20
CA PRO A 75 15.92 -9.12 6.26
C PRO A 75 15.37 -8.82 7.66
N ARG A 76 15.56 -9.74 8.60
CA ARG A 76 15.11 -9.64 10.01
C ARG A 76 13.59 -9.46 10.19
N THR A 77 12.83 -9.77 9.14
CA THR A 77 11.38 -9.72 9.13
C THR A 77 10.83 -11.14 9.07
N ASP A 78 9.89 -11.43 9.95
CA ASP A 78 9.06 -12.64 9.87
C ASP A 78 7.58 -12.24 9.76
N TYR A 79 6.70 -13.18 9.46
CA TYR A 79 5.29 -12.87 9.30
C TYR A 79 4.35 -13.94 9.82
N ILE A 80 3.19 -13.48 10.29
CA ILE A 80 2.04 -14.31 10.64
C ILE A 80 0.96 -14.09 9.60
N LYS A 81 0.57 -15.17 8.91
CA LYS A 81 -0.51 -15.18 7.94
C LYS A 81 -1.83 -15.49 8.63
N LEU A 82 -2.73 -14.50 8.68
CA LEU A 82 -4.09 -14.66 9.20
C LEU A 82 -5.00 -15.39 8.20
N PRO A 83 -6.03 -16.13 8.65
CA PRO A 83 -7.06 -16.65 7.76
C PRO A 83 -7.62 -15.55 6.84
N CYS A 84 -7.70 -15.84 5.52
CA CYS A 84 -8.13 -14.86 4.54
C CYS A 84 -9.62 -14.56 4.65
N LEU A 85 -9.92 -13.26 4.53
CA LEU A 85 -11.25 -12.77 4.26
C LEU A 85 -11.25 -12.13 2.87
N THR A 86 -12.30 -12.30 2.10
CA THR A 86 -12.52 -11.61 0.84
C THR A 86 -13.58 -10.52 1.03
N ARG A 87 -13.42 -9.43 0.30
CA ARG A 87 -14.38 -8.33 0.30
C ARG A 87 -15.49 -8.63 -0.70
N ARG A 88 -16.73 -8.62 -0.27
CA ARG A 88 -17.92 -8.76 -1.14
C ARG A 88 -18.52 -7.42 -1.53
N ASP A 89 -18.48 -6.44 -0.61
CA ASP A 89 -19.01 -5.10 -0.82
C ASP A 89 -18.22 -4.08 0.06
N ALA A 90 -18.59 -2.83 0.08
CA ALA A 90 -17.86 -1.70 0.69
C ALA A 90 -17.30 -2.01 2.09
N ASP A 91 -18.07 -2.65 2.96
CA ASP A 91 -17.65 -3.06 4.32
C ASP A 91 -18.11 -4.49 4.67
N GLN A 92 -18.40 -5.31 3.66
CA GLN A 92 -18.82 -6.70 3.86
C GLN A 92 -17.69 -7.67 3.50
N TYR A 93 -17.35 -8.53 4.46
CA TYR A 93 -16.31 -9.54 4.31
C TYR A 93 -16.91 -10.95 4.45
N ALA A 94 -16.30 -11.91 3.76
CA ALA A 94 -16.61 -13.34 3.86
C ALA A 94 -15.32 -14.15 3.92
N PRO A 95 -15.32 -15.36 4.49
CA PRO A 95 -14.19 -16.27 4.41
C PRO A 95 -13.82 -16.53 2.94
N ALA A 96 -12.51 -16.46 2.63
CA ALA A 96 -12.02 -16.67 1.26
C ALA A 96 -11.86 -18.16 0.93
N TYR A 97 -11.32 -18.95 1.86
CA TYR A 97 -10.94 -20.34 1.63
C TYR A 97 -11.57 -21.32 2.63
N LEU A 98 -11.70 -20.91 3.89
CA LEU A 98 -12.27 -21.78 4.92
C LEU A 98 -13.80 -21.80 4.84
N ARG A 99 -14.38 -23.00 4.98
CA ARG A 99 -15.84 -23.20 5.03
C ARG A 99 -16.34 -23.10 6.48
N ALA A 100 -16.19 -21.91 7.08
CA ALA A 100 -16.60 -21.61 8.43
C ALA A 100 -17.38 -20.29 8.49
N PRO A 101 -18.23 -20.06 9.49
CA PRO A 101 -18.90 -18.78 9.69
C PRO A 101 -17.89 -17.64 9.82
N ARG A 102 -18.23 -16.47 9.26
CA ARG A 102 -17.37 -15.26 9.33
C ARG A 102 -16.95 -14.93 10.77
N ALA A 103 -17.89 -15.02 11.72
CA ALA A 103 -17.63 -14.71 13.13
C ALA A 103 -16.52 -15.59 13.71
N GLU A 104 -16.52 -16.87 13.40
CA GLU A 104 -15.47 -17.81 13.83
C GLU A 104 -14.10 -17.44 13.25
N ILE A 105 -14.04 -17.10 11.97
CA ILE A 105 -12.80 -16.67 11.34
C ILE A 105 -12.26 -15.37 11.97
N VAL A 106 -13.13 -14.40 12.23
CA VAL A 106 -12.76 -13.16 12.90
C VAL A 106 -12.27 -13.41 14.31
N ASP A 107 -12.86 -14.36 15.02
CA ASP A 107 -12.45 -14.72 16.38
C ASP A 107 -11.07 -15.40 16.41
N ILE A 108 -10.82 -16.34 15.49
CA ILE A 108 -9.48 -16.93 15.29
C ILE A 108 -8.46 -15.82 14.99
N ARG A 109 -8.76 -14.91 14.07
CA ARG A 109 -7.86 -13.79 13.72
C ARG A 109 -7.58 -12.91 14.94
N ARG A 110 -8.61 -12.58 15.73
CA ARG A 110 -8.48 -11.79 16.96
C ARG A 110 -7.55 -12.48 17.97
N GLY A 111 -7.74 -13.78 18.21
CA GLY A 111 -6.90 -14.56 19.13
C GLY A 111 -5.43 -14.58 18.68
N VAL A 112 -5.17 -14.77 17.39
CA VAL A 112 -3.80 -14.70 16.82
C VAL A 112 -3.20 -13.30 17.02
N LEU A 113 -3.95 -12.24 16.70
CA LEU A 113 -3.51 -10.85 16.85
C LEU A 113 -3.19 -10.52 18.31
N GLU A 114 -4.06 -10.89 19.24
CA GLU A 114 -3.84 -10.64 20.66
C GLU A 114 -2.55 -11.30 21.15
N ARG A 115 -2.38 -12.59 20.86
CA ARG A 115 -1.17 -13.33 21.26
C ARG A 115 0.10 -12.81 20.59
N ALA A 116 0.04 -12.48 19.31
CA ALA A 116 1.18 -11.90 18.59
C ALA A 116 1.57 -10.53 19.16
N ILE A 117 0.63 -9.62 19.34
CA ILE A 117 0.89 -8.26 19.83
C ILE A 117 1.42 -8.30 21.27
N LEU A 118 0.73 -9.00 22.17
CA LEU A 118 1.12 -9.02 23.58
C LEU A 118 2.39 -9.84 23.84
N GLY A 119 2.60 -10.95 23.11
CA GLY A 119 3.79 -11.79 23.26
C GLY A 119 5.03 -11.20 22.61
N PHE A 120 4.88 -10.56 21.44
CA PHE A 120 6.00 -9.87 20.77
C PHE A 120 6.36 -8.58 21.51
N ALA A 121 5.40 -7.91 22.14
CA ALA A 121 5.57 -6.65 22.89
C ALA A 121 6.35 -5.60 22.08
N PRO A 122 5.79 -5.11 20.94
CA PRO A 122 6.49 -4.18 20.07
C PRO A 122 6.70 -2.83 20.73
N ASP A 123 7.82 -2.16 20.42
CA ASP A 123 8.06 -0.76 20.78
C ASP A 123 7.20 0.16 19.90
N LEU A 124 7.04 -0.20 18.61
CA LEU A 124 6.17 0.50 17.66
C LEU A 124 5.30 -0.48 16.90
N MET A 125 3.99 -0.19 16.85
CA MET A 125 3.01 -0.89 16.03
C MET A 125 2.47 0.03 14.94
N ILE A 126 2.60 -0.37 13.67
CA ILE A 126 2.02 0.34 12.53
C ILE A 126 0.82 -0.43 12.02
N VAL A 127 -0.34 0.20 12.03
CA VAL A 127 -1.61 -0.34 11.54
C VAL A 127 -1.93 0.27 10.19
N ASP A 128 -2.13 -0.53 9.14
CA ASP A 128 -2.44 -0.02 7.81
C ASP A 128 -3.95 0.11 7.58
N LYS A 129 -4.40 1.33 7.37
CA LYS A 129 -5.72 1.78 6.93
C LYS A 129 -6.88 1.52 7.92
N ARG A 130 -7.04 0.32 8.49
CA ARG A 130 -8.22 -0.06 9.29
C ARG A 130 -7.92 0.08 10.77
N THR A 131 -8.44 1.12 11.40
CA THR A 131 -8.21 1.48 12.80
C THR A 131 -8.53 0.37 13.80
N GLY A 132 -9.62 -0.34 13.58
CA GLY A 132 -10.04 -1.49 14.41
C GLY A 132 -9.74 -2.85 13.79
N GLY A 133 -9.03 -2.91 12.64
CA GLY A 133 -8.93 -4.13 11.86
C GLY A 133 -10.26 -4.49 11.15
N ILE A 134 -10.38 -5.72 10.66
CA ILE A 134 -11.63 -6.21 10.09
C ILE A 134 -12.56 -6.59 11.24
N ASP A 135 -13.81 -6.13 11.17
CA ASP A 135 -14.83 -6.43 12.21
C ASP A 135 -14.39 -6.17 13.65
N GLY A 136 -13.49 -5.21 13.84
CA GLY A 136 -13.01 -4.83 15.17
C GLY A 136 -11.98 -5.80 15.77
N GLU A 137 -11.36 -6.67 15.00
CA GLU A 137 -10.40 -7.69 15.48
C GLU A 137 -9.19 -7.11 16.24
N LEU A 138 -8.85 -5.82 16.01
CA LEU A 138 -7.78 -5.11 16.74
C LEU A 138 -8.26 -4.42 18.02
N ILE A 139 -9.54 -4.20 18.23
CA ILE A 139 -10.04 -3.36 19.33
C ILE A 139 -9.64 -3.94 20.68
N GLU A 140 -9.81 -5.26 20.89
CA GLU A 140 -9.45 -5.89 22.15
C GLU A 140 -7.92 -5.93 22.37
N PRO A 141 -7.08 -6.33 21.40
CA PRO A 141 -5.62 -6.18 21.52
C PRO A 141 -5.16 -4.76 21.86
N LEU A 142 -5.73 -3.72 21.21
CA LEU A 142 -5.39 -2.34 21.52
C LEU A 142 -5.80 -1.92 22.93
N ARG A 143 -6.97 -2.36 23.38
CA ARG A 143 -7.45 -2.15 24.75
C ARG A 143 -6.51 -2.79 25.77
N GLU A 144 -6.10 -4.02 25.50
CA GLU A 144 -5.23 -4.78 26.39
C GLU A 144 -3.83 -4.17 26.50
N LEU A 145 -3.25 -3.68 25.41
CA LEU A 145 -2.00 -2.91 25.42
C LEU A 145 -2.08 -1.72 26.40
N ARG A 146 -3.18 -0.95 26.33
CA ARG A 146 -3.36 0.23 27.19
C ARG A 146 -3.67 -0.18 28.64
N ARG A 147 -4.46 -1.24 28.87
CA ARG A 147 -4.76 -1.78 30.20
C ARG A 147 -3.50 -2.26 30.93
N ARG A 148 -2.61 -2.95 30.21
CA ARG A 148 -1.30 -3.41 30.75
C ARG A 148 -0.24 -2.32 30.82
N ARG A 149 -0.58 -1.09 30.40
CA ARG A 149 0.36 0.04 30.35
C ARG A 149 1.65 -0.30 29.57
N MET A 150 1.51 -1.10 28.52
CA MET A 150 2.65 -1.40 27.66
C MET A 150 3.10 -0.12 26.93
N PRO A 151 4.42 0.14 26.85
CA PRO A 151 4.92 1.40 26.29
C PRO A 151 4.83 1.49 24.77
N THR A 152 4.20 0.50 24.11
CA THR A 152 4.02 0.44 22.66
C THR A 152 3.43 1.72 22.09
N LYS A 153 4.15 2.37 21.19
CA LYS A 153 3.62 3.44 20.34
C LYS A 153 2.81 2.84 19.21
N ILE A 154 1.65 3.44 18.90
CA ILE A 154 0.72 2.90 17.91
C ILE A 154 0.44 3.97 16.87
N VAL A 155 0.72 3.66 15.60
CA VAL A 155 0.56 4.55 14.46
C VAL A 155 -0.46 3.97 13.47
N LEU A 156 -1.36 4.81 13.00
CA LEU A 156 -2.24 4.48 11.87
C LEU A 156 -1.63 5.04 10.59
N GLY A 157 -1.30 4.18 9.65
CA GLY A 157 -0.89 4.58 8.30
C GLY A 157 -2.08 4.57 7.34
N ILE A 158 -2.35 5.68 6.68
CA ILE A 158 -3.37 5.78 5.64
C ILE A 158 -2.79 6.39 4.37
N ARG A 159 -3.30 5.93 3.23
CA ARG A 159 -2.92 6.55 1.94
C ARG A 159 -3.61 7.90 1.77
N ASP A 160 -3.14 8.66 0.80
CA ASP A 160 -3.61 10.00 0.45
C ASP A 160 -5.15 10.12 0.38
N ILE A 161 -5.79 9.30 -0.45
CA ILE A 161 -7.25 9.30 -0.68
C ILE A 161 -7.81 7.91 -0.32
N LEU A 162 -8.85 7.87 0.51
CA LEU A 162 -9.53 6.63 0.91
C LEU A 162 -10.73 6.33 0.01
N ASP A 163 -11.58 7.33 -0.22
CA ASP A 163 -12.74 7.33 -1.08
C ASP A 163 -13.26 8.78 -1.23
N ALA A 164 -14.39 8.98 -1.91
CA ALA A 164 -15.06 10.27 -1.97
C ALA A 164 -15.33 10.85 -0.56
N PRO A 165 -15.16 12.17 -0.34
CA PRO A 165 -15.24 12.78 0.98
C PRO A 165 -16.52 12.44 1.75
N HIS A 166 -17.69 12.51 1.09
CA HIS A 166 -18.96 12.18 1.74
C HIS A 166 -19.04 10.72 2.18
N ALA A 167 -18.68 9.78 1.30
CA ALA A 167 -18.68 8.34 1.58
C ALA A 167 -17.70 8.00 2.72
N THR A 168 -16.51 8.59 2.69
CA THR A 168 -15.49 8.40 3.73
C THR A 168 -15.99 8.92 5.08
N ARG A 169 -16.54 10.13 5.14
CA ARG A 169 -17.11 10.70 6.38
C ARG A 169 -18.18 9.80 6.99
N LEU A 170 -19.08 9.25 6.18
CA LEU A 170 -20.09 8.30 6.65
C LEU A 170 -19.49 6.99 7.17
N SER A 171 -18.52 6.42 6.45
CA SER A 171 -17.83 5.19 6.85
C SER A 171 -17.09 5.37 8.18
N LEU A 172 -16.30 6.44 8.33
CA LEU A 172 -15.55 6.76 9.54
C LEU A 172 -16.45 6.96 10.77
N ARG A 173 -17.63 7.58 10.58
CA ARG A 173 -18.63 7.74 11.65
C ARG A 173 -19.24 6.40 12.08
N ARG A 174 -19.65 5.55 11.12
CA ARG A 174 -20.23 4.22 11.38
C ARG A 174 -19.26 3.30 12.10
N ALA A 175 -18.00 3.26 11.65
CA ALA A 175 -16.96 2.45 12.24
C ALA A 175 -16.42 3.00 13.57
N ARG A 176 -16.85 4.20 13.99
CA ARG A 176 -16.31 4.91 15.17
C ARG A 176 -14.78 5.11 15.10
N ASP A 177 -14.23 5.18 13.90
CA ASP A 177 -12.79 5.23 13.66
C ASP A 177 -12.13 6.41 14.39
N MET A 178 -12.74 7.60 14.35
CA MET A 178 -12.20 8.79 15.01
C MET A 178 -12.05 8.60 16.53
N ARG A 179 -13.02 7.93 17.18
CA ARG A 179 -12.95 7.63 18.62
C ARG A 179 -11.84 6.59 18.89
N THR A 180 -11.71 5.61 18.03
CA THR A 180 -10.65 4.59 18.12
C THR A 180 -9.27 5.20 17.98
N ILE A 181 -9.09 6.12 17.00
CA ILE A 181 -7.85 6.86 16.80
C ILE A 181 -7.54 7.73 18.03
N ALA A 182 -8.50 8.54 18.47
CA ALA A 182 -8.32 9.40 19.63
C ALA A 182 -7.86 8.65 20.88
N ARG A 183 -8.41 7.44 21.09
CA ARG A 183 -8.19 6.64 22.30
C ARG A 183 -6.91 5.80 22.27
N TYR A 184 -6.56 5.20 21.13
CA TYR A 184 -5.54 4.16 21.07
C TYR A 184 -4.30 4.53 20.29
N TYR A 185 -4.39 5.46 19.32
CA TYR A 185 -3.28 5.80 18.45
C TYR A 185 -2.51 7.01 18.94
N ASP A 186 -1.20 6.94 18.85
CA ASP A 186 -0.30 8.06 19.16
C ASP A 186 -0.22 9.01 17.97
N GLU A 187 -0.16 8.49 16.74
CA GLU A 187 -0.14 9.28 15.51
C GLU A 187 -0.99 8.66 14.39
N VAL A 188 -1.34 9.52 13.42
CA VAL A 188 -1.88 9.14 12.11
C VAL A 188 -0.92 9.64 11.04
N TRP A 189 -0.42 8.75 10.20
CA TRP A 189 0.44 9.11 9.07
C TRP A 189 -0.34 9.05 7.77
N ILE A 190 -0.43 10.18 7.07
CA ILE A 190 -1.01 10.25 5.74
C ILE A 190 0.13 10.18 4.72
N TYR A 191 0.14 9.13 3.92
CA TYR A 191 1.11 8.92 2.84
C TYR A 191 0.70 9.73 1.62
N GLY A 192 0.90 11.03 1.66
CA GLY A 192 0.51 12.02 0.66
C GLY A 192 0.80 13.42 1.16
N GLU A 193 0.41 14.42 0.40
CA GLU A 193 0.58 15.82 0.76
C GLU A 193 -0.74 16.60 0.70
N PRO A 194 -0.95 17.57 1.59
CA PRO A 194 -2.22 18.31 1.66
C PRO A 194 -2.47 19.19 0.44
N SER A 195 -1.44 19.59 -0.29
CA SER A 195 -1.57 20.34 -1.54
C SER A 195 -2.26 19.55 -2.67
N ILE A 196 -2.19 18.22 -2.61
CA ILE A 196 -2.90 17.31 -3.52
C ILE A 196 -4.30 17.00 -2.96
N PHE A 197 -4.36 16.55 -1.71
CA PHE A 197 -5.61 16.22 -1.04
C PHE A 197 -5.49 16.40 0.46
N ASP A 198 -6.17 17.40 1.00
CA ASP A 198 -6.22 17.63 2.44
C ASP A 198 -7.24 16.70 3.12
N ALA A 199 -6.81 15.48 3.42
CA ALA A 199 -7.65 14.47 4.05
C ALA A 199 -8.19 14.89 5.43
N VAL A 200 -7.47 15.72 6.17
CA VAL A 200 -7.91 16.23 7.48
C VAL A 200 -9.16 17.10 7.30
N SER A 201 -9.12 18.05 6.38
CA SER A 201 -10.23 18.94 6.04
C SER A 201 -11.35 18.17 5.34
N GLU A 202 -11.02 17.42 4.28
CA GLU A 202 -11.99 16.73 3.42
C GLU A 202 -12.78 15.65 4.15
N TYR A 203 -12.15 14.94 5.09
CA TYR A 203 -12.82 13.91 5.88
C TYR A 203 -13.38 14.43 7.22
N GLY A 204 -13.10 15.69 7.57
CA GLY A 204 -13.60 16.34 8.78
C GLY A 204 -13.03 15.69 10.05
N PHE A 205 -11.72 15.59 10.15
CA PHE A 205 -11.08 15.04 11.35
C PHE A 205 -11.34 15.94 12.57
N PRO A 206 -11.76 15.36 13.70
CA PRO A 206 -11.88 16.12 14.95
C PRO A 206 -10.53 16.73 15.38
N PRO A 207 -10.54 17.85 16.14
CA PRO A 207 -9.30 18.55 16.52
C PRO A 207 -8.26 17.69 17.26
N ASP A 208 -8.71 16.74 18.07
CA ASP A 208 -7.83 15.80 18.80
C ASP A 208 -7.16 14.77 17.87
N VAL A 209 -7.83 14.32 16.83
CA VAL A 209 -7.28 13.46 15.78
C VAL A 209 -6.40 14.26 14.82
N ALA A 210 -6.84 15.46 14.41
CA ALA A 210 -6.06 16.34 13.54
C ALA A 210 -4.68 16.67 14.13
N ARG A 211 -4.60 16.96 15.45
CA ARG A 211 -3.32 17.22 16.13
C ARG A 211 -2.34 16.03 16.09
N LYS A 212 -2.85 14.80 16.02
CA LYS A 212 -2.04 13.57 15.90
C LYS A 212 -1.66 13.25 14.45
N THR A 213 -2.26 13.94 13.48
CA THR A 213 -2.08 13.62 12.05
C THR A 213 -0.83 14.31 11.49
N ARG A 214 -0.05 13.54 10.71
CA ARG A 214 1.16 13.99 10.02
C ARG A 214 1.06 13.62 8.54
N TYR A 215 1.21 14.59 7.65
CA TYR A 215 1.43 14.35 6.23
C TYR A 215 2.89 13.97 6.02
N CYS A 216 3.12 12.75 5.53
CA CYS A 216 4.47 12.23 5.35
C CYS A 216 5.03 12.49 3.94
N GLY A 217 4.20 12.90 2.98
CA GLY A 217 4.56 12.88 1.56
C GLY A 217 4.31 11.49 0.94
N TYR A 218 4.48 11.40 -0.38
CA TYR A 218 4.33 10.13 -1.08
C TYR A 218 5.53 9.21 -0.81
N LEU A 219 5.26 7.90 -0.76
CA LEU A 219 6.29 6.90 -0.47
C LEU A 219 7.10 6.62 -1.73
N LYS A 220 8.29 7.23 -1.81
CA LYS A 220 9.25 6.95 -2.89
C LYS A 220 9.58 5.48 -2.93
N ARG A 221 9.56 4.91 -4.13
CA ARG A 221 9.91 3.51 -4.39
C ARG A 221 11.35 3.39 -4.87
N PRO A 222 12.04 2.27 -4.54
CA PRO A 222 13.31 1.97 -5.18
C PRO A 222 13.12 1.97 -6.70
N ARG A 223 14.07 2.55 -7.41
CA ARG A 223 14.05 2.59 -8.88
C ARG A 223 15.36 2.08 -9.45
N LEU A 224 15.28 1.47 -10.61
CA LEU A 224 16.43 1.19 -11.45
C LEU A 224 16.66 2.36 -12.42
N PRO A 225 17.88 2.58 -12.90
CA PRO A 225 18.14 3.51 -13.99
C PRO A 225 17.29 3.16 -15.21
N LEU A 226 16.76 4.18 -15.89
CA LEU A 226 16.06 3.97 -17.16
C LEU A 226 17.01 3.31 -18.17
N GLN A 227 16.46 2.41 -18.98
CA GLN A 227 17.19 1.65 -19.98
C GLN A 227 16.94 2.26 -21.38
N PRO A 228 17.78 3.17 -21.88
CA PRO A 228 17.66 3.70 -23.23
C PRO A 228 17.70 2.57 -24.27
N HIS A 229 17.00 2.75 -25.38
CA HIS A 229 17.00 1.82 -26.50
C HIS A 229 16.72 2.55 -27.81
N ASP A 230 17.14 1.97 -28.93
CA ASP A 230 17.00 2.55 -30.26
C ASP A 230 15.84 1.93 -31.07
N GLY A 231 14.96 1.19 -30.42
CA GLY A 231 13.83 0.51 -31.06
C GLY A 231 12.51 1.27 -30.93
N PRO A 232 11.40 0.65 -31.38
CA PRO A 232 10.07 1.18 -31.17
C PRO A 232 9.75 1.46 -29.70
N PRO A 233 8.92 2.46 -29.39
CA PRO A 233 8.56 2.79 -28.02
C PRO A 233 8.00 1.59 -27.25
N ARG A 234 8.41 1.48 -25.99
CA ARG A 234 8.04 0.38 -25.08
C ARG A 234 6.90 0.84 -24.17
N VAL A 235 5.77 0.17 -24.26
CA VAL A 235 4.58 0.43 -23.45
C VAL A 235 4.44 -0.68 -22.40
N LEU A 236 4.35 -0.30 -21.14
CA LEU A 236 3.98 -1.22 -20.06
C LEU A 236 2.51 -1.02 -19.72
N VAL A 237 1.70 -2.07 -19.85
CA VAL A 237 0.30 -2.09 -19.41
C VAL A 237 0.20 -2.92 -18.14
N THR A 238 -0.25 -2.34 -17.03
CA THR A 238 -0.36 -3.04 -15.75
C THR A 238 -1.63 -2.67 -14.98
N THR A 239 -2.25 -3.66 -14.38
CA THR A 239 -3.50 -3.52 -13.63
C THR A 239 -3.32 -3.66 -12.12
N GLY A 240 -2.06 -3.75 -11.67
CA GLY A 240 -1.75 -3.97 -10.26
C GLY A 240 -2.16 -5.36 -9.78
N GLY A 241 -3.23 -5.46 -8.97
CA GLY A 241 -3.77 -6.76 -8.53
C GLY A 241 -4.43 -7.59 -9.64
N GLY A 242 -4.96 -6.95 -10.66
CA GLY A 242 -5.59 -7.60 -11.83
C GLY A 242 -7.10 -7.87 -11.69
N GLU A 243 -7.70 -7.63 -10.53
CA GLU A 243 -9.13 -7.93 -10.30
C GLU A 243 -10.05 -7.10 -11.20
N ASP A 244 -9.76 -5.81 -11.37
CA ASP A 244 -10.59 -4.84 -12.11
C ASP A 244 -9.98 -4.45 -13.47
N GLY A 245 -8.91 -5.09 -13.91
CA GLY A 245 -8.09 -4.60 -15.02
C GLY A 245 -8.45 -5.13 -16.41
N THR A 246 -9.48 -5.97 -16.52
CA THR A 246 -9.82 -6.64 -17.78
C THR A 246 -10.18 -5.66 -18.88
N GLU A 247 -11.03 -4.69 -18.58
CA GLU A 247 -11.51 -3.69 -19.54
C GLU A 247 -10.37 -2.82 -20.08
N LEU A 248 -9.45 -2.37 -19.19
CA LEU A 248 -8.28 -1.62 -19.57
C LEU A 248 -7.42 -2.38 -20.58
N ILE A 249 -7.08 -3.65 -20.26
CA ILE A 249 -6.22 -4.47 -21.12
C ILE A 249 -6.91 -4.72 -22.47
N GLN A 250 -8.19 -5.11 -22.44
CA GLN A 250 -8.94 -5.37 -23.65
C GLN A 250 -9.02 -4.14 -24.55
N THR A 251 -9.39 -2.98 -23.99
CA THR A 251 -9.51 -1.72 -24.74
C THR A 251 -8.16 -1.30 -25.34
N TYR A 252 -7.07 -1.46 -24.59
CA TYR A 252 -5.74 -1.17 -25.09
C TYR A 252 -5.35 -2.08 -26.26
N LEU A 253 -5.56 -3.38 -26.13
CA LEU A 253 -5.22 -4.37 -27.18
C LEU A 253 -6.11 -4.21 -28.43
N GLU A 254 -7.38 -3.89 -28.27
CA GLU A 254 -8.28 -3.54 -29.39
C GLU A 254 -7.78 -2.30 -30.13
N GLY A 255 -7.29 -1.30 -29.39
CA GLY A 255 -6.67 -0.12 -29.97
C GLY A 255 -5.40 -0.45 -30.75
N LEU A 256 -4.53 -1.34 -30.26
CA LEU A 256 -3.34 -1.80 -30.98
C LEU A 256 -3.70 -2.44 -32.33
N LEU A 257 -4.74 -3.28 -32.38
CA LEU A 257 -5.20 -3.88 -33.62
C LEU A 257 -5.69 -2.86 -34.66
N ALA A 258 -6.17 -1.72 -34.20
CA ALA A 258 -6.68 -0.65 -35.07
C ALA A 258 -5.58 0.32 -35.53
N LEU A 259 -4.34 0.24 -34.97
CA LEU A 259 -3.25 1.12 -35.37
C LEU A 259 -2.77 0.82 -36.79
N PRO A 260 -2.37 1.87 -37.54
CA PRO A 260 -1.67 1.69 -38.82
C PRO A 260 -0.39 0.89 -38.62
N ARG A 261 -0.04 0.02 -39.57
CA ARG A 261 1.21 -0.79 -39.53
C ARG A 261 2.50 0.05 -39.47
N SER A 262 2.43 1.31 -39.83
CA SER A 262 3.56 2.26 -39.71
C SER A 262 3.84 2.69 -38.26
N VAL A 263 2.94 2.44 -37.33
CA VAL A 263 3.09 2.76 -35.91
C VAL A 263 3.49 1.48 -35.18
N ALA A 264 4.77 1.35 -34.87
CA ALA A 264 5.28 0.21 -34.10
C ALA A 264 5.35 0.57 -32.61
N LEU A 265 4.80 -0.31 -31.76
CA LEU A 265 4.88 -0.25 -30.29
C LEU A 265 5.25 -1.62 -29.75
N HIS A 266 6.25 -1.70 -28.89
CA HIS A 266 6.52 -2.91 -28.14
C HIS A 266 5.78 -2.87 -26.81
N THR A 267 4.84 -3.77 -26.61
CA THR A 267 3.98 -3.76 -25.42
C THR A 267 4.29 -4.93 -24.49
N THR A 268 4.40 -4.65 -23.20
CA THR A 268 4.34 -5.69 -22.15
C THR A 268 3.05 -5.51 -21.37
N VAL A 269 2.21 -6.56 -21.32
CA VAL A 269 0.98 -6.60 -20.52
C VAL A 269 1.20 -7.48 -19.30
N VAL A 270 1.04 -6.90 -18.11
CA VAL A 270 1.09 -7.63 -16.84
C VAL A 270 -0.31 -7.73 -16.25
N PHE A 271 -0.87 -8.94 -16.24
CA PHE A 271 -2.25 -9.19 -15.84
C PHE A 271 -2.52 -8.93 -14.36
N GLY A 272 -1.63 -9.40 -13.49
CA GLY A 272 -1.81 -9.40 -12.04
C GLY A 272 -2.42 -10.69 -11.49
N PRO A 273 -2.09 -11.04 -10.21
CA PRO A 273 -2.34 -12.38 -9.67
C PRO A 273 -3.82 -12.66 -9.36
N HIS A 274 -4.66 -11.63 -9.26
CA HIS A 274 -6.09 -11.79 -8.96
C HIS A 274 -6.98 -11.78 -10.21
N MET A 275 -6.42 -11.64 -11.40
CA MET A 275 -7.21 -11.79 -12.63
C MET A 275 -7.67 -13.25 -12.77
N ALA A 276 -8.97 -13.44 -12.99
CA ALA A 276 -9.55 -14.77 -13.11
C ALA A 276 -8.91 -15.55 -14.29
N ARG A 277 -8.63 -16.83 -14.08
CA ARG A 277 -7.96 -17.67 -15.09
C ARG A 277 -8.70 -17.71 -16.42
N HIS A 278 -10.03 -17.80 -16.38
CA HIS A 278 -10.86 -17.81 -17.60
C HIS A 278 -10.80 -16.48 -18.35
N THR A 279 -10.77 -15.36 -17.64
CA THR A 279 -10.63 -14.02 -18.23
C THR A 279 -9.29 -13.88 -18.95
N ARG A 280 -8.19 -14.27 -18.28
CA ARG A 280 -6.85 -14.28 -18.87
C ARG A 280 -6.77 -15.18 -20.10
N ALA A 281 -7.32 -16.40 -19.99
CA ALA A 281 -7.36 -17.33 -21.13
C ALA A 281 -8.11 -16.73 -22.33
N GLY A 282 -9.24 -16.05 -22.10
CA GLY A 282 -9.99 -15.36 -23.15
C GLY A 282 -9.21 -14.23 -23.82
N LEU A 283 -8.48 -13.42 -23.01
CA LEU A 283 -7.61 -12.37 -23.56
C LEU A 283 -6.46 -12.96 -24.40
N LEU A 284 -5.81 -14.03 -23.92
CA LEU A 284 -4.73 -14.71 -24.65
C LEU A 284 -5.26 -15.39 -25.93
N GLN A 285 -6.43 -16.00 -25.89
CA GLN A 285 -7.06 -16.59 -27.10
C GLN A 285 -7.33 -15.52 -28.17
N ARG A 286 -7.77 -14.33 -27.76
CA ARG A 286 -8.12 -13.26 -28.69
C ARG A 286 -6.90 -12.48 -29.21
N PHE A 287 -5.92 -12.23 -28.37
CA PHE A 287 -4.82 -11.30 -28.64
C PHE A 287 -3.43 -11.93 -28.61
N GLY A 288 -3.31 -13.22 -28.25
CA GLY A 288 -2.00 -13.89 -28.09
C GLY A 288 -1.19 -14.03 -29.38
N ALA A 289 -1.81 -13.82 -30.55
CA ALA A 289 -1.12 -13.80 -31.84
C ALA A 289 -0.42 -12.47 -32.18
N LEU A 290 -0.57 -11.43 -31.34
CA LEU A 290 0.11 -10.15 -31.54
C LEU A 290 1.63 -10.32 -31.27
N THR A 291 2.46 -10.16 -32.29
CA THR A 291 3.91 -10.41 -32.22
C THR A 291 4.66 -9.39 -31.38
N ASP A 292 4.17 -8.15 -31.32
CA ASP A 292 4.81 -7.05 -30.59
C ASP A 292 4.26 -6.90 -29.15
N VAL A 293 3.53 -7.93 -28.65
CA VAL A 293 2.96 -7.96 -27.32
C VAL A 293 3.49 -9.13 -26.52
N THR A 294 4.11 -8.84 -25.39
CA THR A 294 4.53 -9.83 -24.39
C THR A 294 3.51 -9.87 -23.24
N PHE A 295 2.98 -11.06 -22.95
CA PHE A 295 2.05 -11.26 -21.85
C PHE A 295 2.77 -11.89 -20.65
N VAL A 296 2.56 -11.29 -19.46
CA VAL A 296 3.14 -11.74 -18.20
C VAL A 296 2.01 -11.95 -17.18
N ASP A 297 1.96 -13.11 -16.57
CA ASP A 297 0.91 -13.44 -15.60
C ASP A 297 0.98 -12.59 -14.35
N PHE A 298 2.16 -12.53 -13.75
CA PHE A 298 2.44 -11.77 -12.54
C PHE A 298 3.93 -11.48 -12.43
N GLU A 299 4.27 -10.28 -12.01
CA GLU A 299 5.64 -9.86 -11.71
C GLU A 299 5.66 -9.28 -10.28
N PRO A 300 6.31 -9.94 -9.31
CA PRO A 300 6.40 -9.44 -7.93
C PRO A 300 7.14 -8.12 -7.83
N ASP A 301 8.19 -7.93 -8.65
CA ASP A 301 8.96 -6.70 -8.75
C ASP A 301 8.88 -6.12 -10.17
N LEU A 302 8.12 -5.05 -10.31
CA LEU A 302 7.95 -4.34 -11.58
C LEU A 302 9.05 -3.31 -11.87
N ALA A 303 10.02 -3.09 -10.96
CA ALA A 303 11.07 -2.09 -11.16
C ALA A 303 11.85 -2.28 -12.48
N PRO A 304 12.22 -3.51 -12.90
CA PRO A 304 12.87 -3.72 -14.19
C PRO A 304 11.96 -3.34 -15.39
N ARG A 305 10.65 -3.58 -15.28
CA ARG A 305 9.68 -3.23 -16.33
C ARG A 305 9.48 -1.72 -16.43
N TYR A 306 9.41 -1.03 -15.29
CA TYR A 306 9.37 0.43 -15.25
C TYR A 306 10.65 1.04 -15.85
N ALA A 307 11.82 0.50 -15.52
CA ALA A 307 13.09 0.98 -16.07
C ALA A 307 13.21 0.82 -17.59
N ALA A 308 12.50 -0.13 -18.17
CA ALA A 308 12.51 -0.41 -19.60
C ALA A 308 11.37 0.29 -20.37
N ALA A 309 10.41 0.91 -19.70
CA ALA A 309 9.22 1.50 -20.34
C ALA A 309 9.42 2.99 -20.69
N ASP A 310 8.91 3.41 -21.84
CA ASP A 310 8.81 4.81 -22.24
C ASP A 310 7.51 5.46 -21.75
N VAL A 311 6.44 4.66 -21.66
CA VAL A 311 5.14 5.06 -21.12
C VAL A 311 4.49 3.89 -20.40
N VAL A 312 3.74 4.19 -19.37
CA VAL A 312 2.99 3.19 -18.60
C VAL A 312 1.49 3.48 -18.67
N VAL A 313 0.72 2.50 -19.10
CA VAL A 313 -0.74 2.51 -19.04
C VAL A 313 -1.18 1.70 -17.83
N SER A 314 -1.87 2.32 -16.90
CA SER A 314 -2.22 1.63 -15.65
C SER A 314 -3.46 2.20 -14.99
N MET A 315 -3.99 1.41 -14.05
CA MET A 315 -4.97 1.94 -13.10
C MET A 315 -4.31 2.90 -12.11
N ALA A 316 -5.07 3.88 -11.60
CA ALA A 316 -4.55 4.92 -10.69
C ALA A 316 -4.43 4.45 -9.23
N GLY A 317 -3.92 3.23 -9.00
CA GLY A 317 -3.67 2.72 -7.65
C GLY A 317 -2.54 3.48 -6.96
N TYR A 318 -2.62 3.67 -5.64
CA TYR A 318 -1.64 4.44 -4.85
C TYR A 318 -0.18 4.00 -5.12
N ASN A 319 0.10 2.69 -5.04
CA ASN A 319 1.47 2.20 -5.22
C ASN A 319 1.99 2.43 -6.65
N THR A 320 1.14 2.19 -7.65
CA THR A 320 1.52 2.40 -9.06
C THR A 320 1.83 3.88 -9.32
N VAL A 321 1.01 4.77 -8.79
CA VAL A 321 1.28 6.22 -8.89
C VAL A 321 2.60 6.59 -8.20
N CYS A 322 2.87 6.06 -7.00
CA CYS A 322 4.16 6.27 -6.33
C CYS A 322 5.34 5.74 -7.16
N GLU A 323 5.17 4.61 -7.86
CA GLU A 323 6.20 4.05 -8.76
C GLU A 323 6.45 4.94 -9.96
N LEU A 324 5.40 5.39 -10.64
CA LEU A 324 5.50 6.31 -11.78
C LEU A 324 6.19 7.62 -11.40
N LEU A 325 5.79 8.21 -10.27
CA LEU A 325 6.42 9.43 -9.74
C LEU A 325 7.90 9.19 -9.40
N SER A 326 8.22 8.06 -8.75
CA SER A 326 9.59 7.72 -8.34
C SER A 326 10.52 7.50 -9.53
N CYS A 327 10.00 6.94 -10.62
CA CYS A 327 10.75 6.64 -11.84
C CYS A 327 10.73 7.80 -12.86
N ALA A 328 9.98 8.88 -12.60
CA ALA A 328 9.76 9.98 -13.54
C ALA A 328 9.24 9.48 -14.91
N LEU A 329 8.28 8.56 -14.89
CA LEU A 329 7.72 7.93 -16.08
C LEU A 329 6.46 8.65 -16.57
N ARG A 330 6.29 8.70 -17.88
CA ARG A 330 5.02 9.11 -18.50
C ARG A 330 3.96 8.09 -18.13
N GLY A 331 2.83 8.54 -17.63
CA GLY A 331 1.70 7.68 -17.23
C GLY A 331 0.41 8.07 -17.91
N VAL A 332 -0.29 7.09 -18.45
CA VAL A 332 -1.69 7.19 -18.87
C VAL A 332 -2.51 6.41 -17.87
N LEU A 333 -3.23 7.14 -17.02
CA LEU A 333 -4.01 6.53 -15.95
C LEU A 333 -5.44 6.25 -16.42
N VAL A 334 -5.87 5.02 -16.23
CA VAL A 334 -7.24 4.57 -16.49
C VAL A 334 -7.84 4.15 -15.14
N PRO A 335 -8.41 5.10 -14.37
CA PRO A 335 -8.89 4.82 -13.04
C PRO A 335 -10.20 4.03 -13.06
N ARG A 336 -10.41 3.18 -12.06
CA ARG A 336 -11.76 2.69 -11.75
C ARG A 336 -12.53 3.73 -10.93
N SER A 337 -13.86 3.74 -11.08
CA SER A 337 -14.79 4.56 -10.30
C SER A 337 -15.54 3.77 -9.22
N LYS A 338 -15.63 2.45 -9.35
CA LYS A 338 -16.33 1.53 -8.44
C LYS A 338 -15.40 0.45 -7.94
N PRO A 339 -15.64 -0.15 -6.74
CA PRO A 339 -16.68 0.20 -5.75
C PRO A 339 -16.36 1.45 -4.91
N VAL A 340 -15.17 2.06 -5.06
CA VAL A 340 -14.72 3.28 -4.38
C VAL A 340 -14.06 4.22 -5.38
N ALA A 341 -14.29 5.53 -5.22
CA ALA A 341 -13.86 6.56 -6.16
C ALA A 341 -12.40 7.02 -5.99
N GLU A 342 -11.64 6.38 -5.10
CA GLU A 342 -10.27 6.82 -4.75
C GLU A 342 -9.33 6.98 -5.94
N GLN A 343 -9.41 6.03 -6.90
CA GLN A 343 -8.53 6.06 -8.07
C GLN A 343 -8.92 7.19 -9.03
N LEU A 344 -10.21 7.36 -9.25
CA LEU A 344 -10.73 8.44 -10.10
C LEU A 344 -10.40 9.81 -9.53
N LEU A 345 -10.59 10.01 -8.23
CA LEU A 345 -10.23 11.27 -7.57
C LEU A 345 -8.73 11.55 -7.66
N ARG A 346 -7.89 10.53 -7.37
CA ARG A 346 -6.44 10.66 -7.49
C ARG A 346 -6.02 11.01 -8.90
N ALA A 347 -6.52 10.29 -9.91
CA ALA A 347 -6.21 10.54 -11.30
C ALA A 347 -6.58 11.96 -11.73
N ARG A 348 -7.78 12.44 -11.38
CA ARG A 348 -8.22 13.82 -11.67
C ARG A 348 -7.32 14.87 -11.02
N MET A 349 -6.94 14.67 -9.75
CA MET A 349 -6.08 15.62 -9.04
C MET A 349 -4.69 15.69 -9.63
N PHE A 350 -4.13 14.58 -10.08
CA PHE A 350 -2.84 14.56 -10.77
C PHE A 350 -2.94 15.12 -12.19
N ALA A 351 -4.01 14.82 -12.93
CA ALA A 351 -4.24 15.40 -14.25
C ALA A 351 -4.39 16.92 -14.20
N ALA A 352 -5.13 17.45 -13.24
CA ALA A 352 -5.30 18.89 -13.06
C ALA A 352 -3.98 19.64 -12.77
N ARG A 353 -2.92 18.90 -12.36
CA ARG A 353 -1.56 19.43 -12.17
C ARG A 353 -0.61 19.10 -13.32
N GLY A 354 -1.12 18.53 -14.41
CA GLY A 354 -0.31 18.13 -15.57
C GLY A 354 0.67 16.99 -15.30
N LEU A 355 0.47 16.20 -14.25
CA LEU A 355 1.40 15.14 -13.84
C LEU A 355 1.23 13.88 -14.67
N PHE A 356 -0.01 13.49 -14.96
CA PHE A 356 -0.35 12.30 -15.74
C PHE A 356 -1.51 12.60 -16.70
N ASP A 357 -1.58 11.83 -17.78
CA ASP A 357 -2.78 11.78 -18.61
C ASP A 357 -3.80 10.85 -17.99
N VAL A 358 -5.07 11.15 -18.23
CA VAL A 358 -6.16 10.37 -17.71
C VAL A 358 -7.17 10.07 -18.81
N VAL A 359 -7.54 8.81 -18.92
CA VAL A 359 -8.73 8.36 -19.65
C VAL A 359 -9.74 7.89 -18.61
N GLU A 360 -10.80 8.67 -18.43
CA GLU A 360 -11.83 8.33 -17.44
C GLU A 360 -12.66 7.11 -17.90
N PRO A 361 -13.32 6.38 -16.98
CA PRO A 361 -14.09 5.17 -17.33
C PRO A 361 -15.11 5.39 -18.43
N ASP A 362 -15.82 6.52 -18.42
CA ASP A 362 -16.86 6.83 -19.40
C ASP A 362 -16.29 7.17 -20.80
N ASP A 363 -15.00 7.50 -20.87
CA ASP A 363 -14.27 7.81 -22.10
C ASP A 363 -13.37 6.67 -22.57
N LEU A 364 -13.38 5.53 -21.88
CA LEU A 364 -12.51 4.40 -22.18
C LEU A 364 -12.93 3.71 -23.49
N ARG A 365 -12.29 4.13 -24.58
CA ARG A 365 -12.44 3.57 -25.91
C ARG A 365 -11.08 3.31 -26.56
N PRO A 366 -10.96 2.31 -27.44
CA PRO A 366 -9.69 1.94 -28.07
C PRO A 366 -8.94 3.08 -28.75
N ASP A 367 -9.65 3.87 -29.56
CA ASP A 367 -9.12 5.04 -30.27
C ASP A 367 -8.62 6.12 -29.31
N ARG A 368 -9.43 6.44 -28.29
CA ARG A 368 -9.11 7.46 -27.28
C ARG A 368 -7.89 7.07 -26.45
N LEU A 369 -7.84 5.83 -25.98
CA LEU A 369 -6.74 5.33 -25.14
C LEU A 369 -5.42 5.37 -25.93
N LEU A 370 -5.40 4.81 -27.16
CA LEU A 370 -4.17 4.80 -27.97
C LEU A 370 -3.74 6.20 -28.40
N ALA A 371 -4.67 7.08 -28.78
CA ALA A 371 -4.33 8.47 -29.07
C ALA A 371 -3.66 9.16 -27.86
N THR A 372 -4.15 8.91 -26.65
CA THR A 372 -3.57 9.44 -25.41
C THR A 372 -2.17 8.88 -25.17
N VAL A 373 -1.96 7.58 -25.39
CA VAL A 373 -0.64 6.93 -25.26
C VAL A 373 0.35 7.52 -26.26
N LEU A 374 -0.03 7.65 -27.53
CA LEU A 374 0.83 8.21 -28.57
C LEU A 374 1.16 9.68 -28.28
N ALA A 375 0.22 10.47 -27.81
CA ALA A 375 0.45 11.84 -27.39
C ALA A 375 1.41 11.92 -26.17
N ALA A 376 1.29 11.00 -25.21
CA ALA A 376 2.19 10.92 -24.07
C ALA A 376 3.65 10.64 -24.49
N LEU A 377 3.85 9.78 -25.47
CA LEU A 377 5.18 9.44 -26.01
C LEU A 377 5.89 10.63 -26.66
N GLN A 378 5.15 11.58 -27.21
CA GLN A 378 5.71 12.78 -27.86
C GLN A 378 6.15 13.87 -26.87
N ARG A 379 5.77 13.76 -25.60
CA ARG A 379 6.12 14.76 -24.59
C ARG A 379 7.51 14.50 -24.00
N PRO A 380 8.19 15.55 -23.49
CA PRO A 380 9.44 15.36 -22.75
C PRO A 380 9.24 14.48 -21.52
N ALA A 381 10.35 13.96 -20.98
CA ALA A 381 10.31 13.23 -19.70
C ALA A 381 9.68 14.11 -18.62
N PRO A 382 8.74 13.59 -17.82
CA PRO A 382 8.03 14.40 -16.84
C PRO A 382 8.94 14.81 -15.68
N GLN A 383 8.73 16.03 -15.17
CA GLN A 383 9.27 16.48 -13.91
C GLN A 383 8.09 16.65 -12.95
N PHE A 384 8.14 15.95 -11.82
CA PHE A 384 7.04 15.98 -10.86
C PHE A 384 7.42 16.83 -9.64
N PRO A 385 6.85 18.04 -9.48
CA PRO A 385 7.02 18.85 -8.26
C PRO A 385 6.13 18.28 -7.12
N ILE A 386 6.35 17.02 -6.78
CA ILE A 386 5.60 16.27 -5.77
C ILE A 386 6.54 15.85 -4.65
N ASP A 387 6.06 15.97 -3.43
CA ASP A 387 6.79 15.56 -2.25
C ASP A 387 6.88 14.02 -2.16
N LEU A 388 8.04 13.48 -2.51
CA LEU A 388 8.39 12.06 -2.45
C LEU A 388 9.21 11.69 -1.20
N ASP A 389 9.36 12.58 -0.23
CA ASP A 389 10.18 12.37 0.96
C ASP A 389 9.43 11.64 2.09
N GLY A 390 8.41 10.85 1.74
CA GLY A 390 7.62 10.11 2.70
C GLY A 390 8.44 9.11 3.53
N VAL A 391 9.41 8.44 2.93
CA VAL A 391 10.29 7.49 3.62
C VAL A 391 11.18 8.19 4.64
N PRO A 392 11.98 9.22 4.32
CA PRO A 392 12.79 9.94 5.29
C PRO A 392 11.99 10.55 6.45
N ARG A 393 10.79 11.08 6.16
CA ARG A 393 9.93 11.63 7.23
C ARG A 393 9.43 10.56 8.18
N ILE A 394 9.03 9.39 7.67
CA ILE A 394 8.64 8.27 8.51
C ILE A 394 9.81 7.82 9.37
N GLN A 395 11.01 7.73 8.83
CA GLN A 395 12.22 7.39 9.58
C GLN A 395 12.48 8.39 10.73
N GLY A 396 12.34 9.69 10.47
CA GLY A 396 12.45 10.73 11.50
C GLY A 396 11.36 10.58 12.58
N ARG A 397 10.10 10.36 12.18
CA ARG A 397 8.99 10.17 13.13
C ARG A 397 9.17 8.92 14.00
N VAL A 398 9.68 7.82 13.43
CA VAL A 398 9.99 6.62 14.21
C VAL A 398 11.04 6.90 15.26
N SER A 399 12.13 7.60 14.91
CA SER A 399 13.18 7.97 15.86
C SER A 399 12.63 8.84 17.01
N GLU A 400 11.77 9.81 16.71
CA GLU A 400 11.14 10.65 17.73
C GLU A 400 10.20 9.84 18.65
N LEU A 401 9.38 8.94 18.08
CA LEU A 401 8.47 8.10 18.86
C LEU A 401 9.21 7.12 19.77
N LEU A 402 10.32 6.54 19.30
CA LEU A 402 11.16 5.66 20.11
C LEU A 402 11.93 6.45 21.18
N GLY A 403 12.46 7.64 20.88
CA GLY A 403 13.10 8.51 21.86
C GLY A 403 12.18 8.93 23.01
N GLN A 404 10.86 8.98 22.80
CA GLN A 404 9.87 9.21 23.86
C GLN A 404 9.62 8.00 24.77
N LEU A 405 10.15 6.80 24.42
CA LEU A 405 10.07 5.62 25.27
C LEU A 405 11.20 5.56 26.30
N ASP A 406 12.31 6.27 26.01
CA ASP A 406 13.51 6.31 26.83
C ASP A 406 13.50 7.51 27.82
N SER A 407 12.56 8.44 27.66
CA SER A 407 12.32 9.62 28.53
C SER A 407 11.20 9.37 29.55
#